data_07dffd6aad5a48ac0f56915b3cc51ef8
#
_entry.id   07dffd6aad5a48ac0f56915b3cc51ef8
#
_cell.length_a   1.000
_cell.length_b   1.000
_cell.length_c   1.000
_cell.angle_alpha   90.00
_cell.angle_beta   90.00
_cell.angle_gamma   90.00
#
_symmetry.space_group_name_H-M   'P 1'
#
loop_
_entity.id
_entity.type
_entity.pdbx_description
1 polymer ?
#
loop_
_entity_poly.entity_id
_entity_poly.type
_entity_poly.pdbx_seq_one_letter_code
_entity_poly.pdbx_strand_id
1 'polypeptide(L)'
;MPSHRSIGCLISLGSNLEWGLLNPVDMISSAIYSLAGYSIPIKKISRFFRTSAFPIGSGPDFVNAAILIRSHLEPKDLLSVLHEVEQKNARIRKERWSPRTLDLDLLSYGDAVRPNINEFSYWSELPLERQLKEAPGTLILPHPRLHQRAFVLGPLMDIVPDWVHPVLQISVKEMYAQLSPKEREEIRPF
;
A
#
# COMPACT_ATOMS: atom_id res chain seq x y z
N MET A 1 0.76 8.07 -32.85
CA MET A 1 0.40 8.20 -31.45
C MET A 1 1.54 7.60 -30.65
N PRO A 2 2.21 8.30 -29.72
CA PRO A 2 3.21 7.65 -28.87
C PRO A 2 2.50 6.56 -28.05
N SER A 3 2.96 5.32 -28.17
CA SER A 3 2.46 4.22 -27.34
C SER A 3 2.84 4.53 -25.91
N HIS A 4 1.89 4.96 -25.08
CA HIS A 4 2.13 5.12 -23.65
C HIS A 4 2.54 3.76 -23.08
N ARG A 5 3.83 3.64 -22.78
CA ARG A 5 4.42 2.43 -22.24
C ARG A 5 3.76 2.17 -20.88
N SER A 6 3.11 1.01 -20.72
CA SER A 6 2.49 0.69 -19.42
C SER A 6 3.55 0.52 -18.35
N ILE A 7 3.35 1.16 -17.21
CA ILE A 7 4.29 1.20 -16.08
C ILE A 7 3.85 0.21 -15.00
N GLY A 8 4.81 -0.51 -14.41
CA GLY A 8 4.56 -1.36 -13.26
C GLY A 8 4.36 -0.52 -12.01
N CYS A 9 3.27 -0.75 -11.27
CA CYS A 9 2.96 -0.05 -10.05
C CYS A 9 2.70 -1.04 -8.92
N LEU A 10 3.20 -0.76 -7.74
CA LEU A 10 2.94 -1.53 -6.53
C LEU A 10 1.86 -0.85 -5.70
N ILE A 11 0.90 -1.62 -5.23
CA ILE A 11 -0.22 -1.15 -4.41
C ILE A 11 -0.31 -2.06 -3.19
N SER A 12 -0.43 -1.47 -2.00
CA SER A 12 -0.85 -2.20 -0.81
C SER A 12 -2.37 -2.10 -0.63
N LEU A 13 -2.95 -3.16 -0.08
CA LEU A 13 -4.36 -3.25 0.25
C LEU A 13 -4.48 -3.66 1.71
N GLY A 14 -5.32 -2.96 2.46
CA GLY A 14 -5.60 -3.26 3.86
C GLY A 14 -7.08 -3.14 4.19
N SER A 15 -7.57 -4.02 5.06
CA SER A 15 -8.93 -3.98 5.59
C SER A 15 -8.96 -4.56 7.00
N ASN A 16 -9.74 -3.96 7.91
CA ASN A 16 -9.95 -4.51 9.25
C ASN A 16 -11.39 -4.37 9.77
N LEU A 17 -12.30 -3.91 8.92
CA LEU A 17 -13.72 -3.85 9.25
C LEU A 17 -14.55 -4.66 8.26
N GLU A 18 -15.58 -5.28 8.78
CA GLU A 18 -16.64 -5.89 7.96
C GLU A 18 -17.55 -4.82 7.36
N TRP A 19 -18.13 -5.13 6.19
CA TRP A 19 -19.15 -4.33 5.55
C TRP A 19 -20.32 -5.21 5.09
N GLY A 20 -21.45 -5.09 5.76
CA GLY A 20 -22.59 -5.98 5.52
C GLY A 20 -22.21 -7.43 5.82
N LEU A 21 -22.21 -8.28 4.80
CA LEU A 21 -21.80 -9.69 4.88
C LEU A 21 -20.34 -9.93 4.46
N LEU A 22 -19.63 -8.88 4.04
CA LEU A 22 -18.24 -8.99 3.56
C LEU A 22 -17.27 -8.85 4.73
N ASN A 23 -16.41 -9.84 4.89
CA ASN A 23 -15.27 -9.79 5.81
C ASN A 23 -14.06 -9.07 5.16
N PRO A 24 -12.97 -8.78 5.91
CA PRO A 24 -11.79 -8.09 5.37
C PRO A 24 -11.15 -8.75 4.15
N VAL A 25 -11.17 -10.09 4.04
CA VAL A 25 -10.66 -10.82 2.86
C VAL A 25 -11.55 -10.55 1.65
N ASP A 26 -12.87 -10.58 1.83
CA ASP A 26 -13.84 -10.30 0.78
C ASP A 26 -13.72 -8.85 0.30
N MET A 27 -13.48 -7.91 1.22
CA MET A 27 -13.26 -6.49 0.89
C MET A 27 -12.05 -6.29 0.00
N ILE A 28 -10.90 -6.90 0.33
CA ILE A 28 -9.70 -6.84 -0.50
C ILE A 28 -9.93 -7.50 -1.86
N SER A 29 -10.58 -8.67 -1.87
CA SER A 29 -10.91 -9.39 -3.12
C SER A 29 -11.83 -8.57 -4.03
N SER A 30 -12.84 -7.90 -3.46
CA SER A 30 -13.73 -6.98 -4.17
C SER A 30 -12.96 -5.79 -4.77
N ALA A 31 -12.01 -5.22 -4.02
CA ALA A 31 -11.16 -4.13 -4.52
C ALA A 31 -10.30 -4.57 -5.72
N ILE A 32 -9.67 -5.75 -5.64
CA ILE A 32 -8.88 -6.33 -6.72
C ILE A 32 -9.76 -6.52 -7.98
N TYR A 33 -10.96 -7.06 -7.80
CA TYR A 33 -11.91 -7.23 -8.90
C TYR A 33 -12.35 -5.87 -9.51
N SER A 34 -12.59 -4.88 -8.67
CA SER A 34 -12.97 -3.53 -9.10
C SER A 34 -11.88 -2.86 -9.93
N LEU A 35 -10.60 -3.01 -9.56
CA LEU A 35 -9.46 -2.48 -10.33
C LEU A 35 -9.38 -3.10 -11.75
N ALA A 36 -9.70 -4.37 -11.89
CA ALA A 36 -9.78 -5.02 -13.20
C ALA A 36 -10.86 -4.35 -14.10
N GLY A 37 -11.97 -3.89 -13.52
CA GLY A 37 -13.03 -3.14 -14.22
C GLY A 37 -12.58 -1.78 -14.78
N TYR A 38 -11.52 -1.18 -14.23
CA TYR A 38 -10.90 0.05 -14.77
C TYR A 38 -9.87 -0.21 -15.88
N SER A 39 -9.85 -1.41 -16.44
CA SER A 39 -8.85 -1.83 -17.44
C SER A 39 -7.41 -1.74 -16.94
N ILE A 40 -7.21 -1.96 -15.65
CA ILE A 40 -5.91 -2.00 -15.00
C ILE A 40 -5.47 -3.48 -14.86
N PRO A 41 -4.53 -3.97 -15.70
CA PRO A 41 -4.08 -5.36 -15.65
C PRO A 41 -3.32 -5.66 -14.35
N ILE A 42 -3.82 -6.61 -13.57
CA ILE A 42 -3.14 -7.13 -12.39
C ILE A 42 -2.17 -8.22 -12.86
N LYS A 43 -0.90 -8.13 -12.44
CA LYS A 43 0.18 -9.03 -12.85
C LYS A 43 0.54 -10.04 -11.78
N LYS A 44 0.52 -9.60 -10.51
CA LYS A 44 0.77 -10.46 -9.35
C LYS A 44 -0.11 -10.04 -8.19
N ILE A 45 -0.48 -11.00 -7.35
CA ILE A 45 -1.21 -10.81 -6.11
C ILE A 45 -0.45 -11.62 -5.05
N SER A 46 -0.17 -11.01 -3.90
CA SER A 46 0.41 -11.71 -2.75
C SER A 46 -0.62 -12.64 -2.08
N ARG A 47 -0.17 -13.49 -1.19
CA ARG A 47 -1.04 -14.07 -0.17
C ARG A 47 -1.65 -12.94 0.69
N PHE A 48 -2.69 -13.27 1.42
CA PHE A 48 -3.22 -12.40 2.47
C PHE A 48 -2.44 -12.62 3.76
N PHE A 49 -2.24 -11.54 4.53
CA PHE A 49 -1.51 -11.56 5.79
C PHE A 49 -2.34 -10.91 6.87
N ARG A 50 -2.33 -11.51 8.06
CA ARG A 50 -2.91 -10.91 9.25
C ARG A 50 -1.85 -10.10 9.99
N THR A 51 -2.18 -8.89 10.43
CA THR A 51 -1.33 -8.07 11.28
C THR A 51 -2.17 -7.35 12.34
N SER A 52 -1.60 -7.10 13.50
CA SER A 52 -2.28 -6.34 14.54
C SER A 52 -2.53 -4.90 14.13
N ALA A 53 -3.62 -4.31 14.62
CA ALA A 53 -3.88 -2.88 14.44
C ALA A 53 -2.82 -2.03 15.14
N PHE A 54 -2.45 -0.91 14.53
CA PHE A 54 -1.53 0.05 15.12
C PHE A 54 -2.25 1.38 15.44
N PRO A 55 -2.12 1.94 16.64
CA PRO A 55 -1.48 1.35 17.83
C PRO A 55 -2.16 0.05 18.30
N ILE A 56 -1.41 -0.81 19.01
CA ILE A 56 -1.98 -2.07 19.53
C ILE A 56 -3.24 -1.79 20.36
N GLY A 57 -4.32 -2.50 20.07
CA GLY A 57 -5.62 -2.31 20.72
C GLY A 57 -6.50 -1.20 20.13
N SER A 58 -6.09 -0.56 19.04
CA SER A 58 -6.90 0.48 18.36
C SER A 58 -8.06 -0.07 17.51
N GLY A 59 -8.17 -1.39 17.38
CA GLY A 59 -9.23 -2.05 16.61
C GLY A 59 -8.93 -3.51 16.30
N PRO A 60 -9.74 -4.14 15.44
CA PRO A 60 -9.51 -5.49 14.96
C PRO A 60 -8.20 -5.59 14.16
N ASP A 61 -7.66 -6.81 14.08
CA ASP A 61 -6.52 -7.13 13.22
C ASP A 61 -6.83 -6.79 11.75
N PHE A 62 -5.80 -6.34 11.05
CA PHE A 62 -5.86 -6.09 9.62
C PHE A 62 -5.62 -7.37 8.81
N VAL A 63 -6.30 -7.46 7.69
CA VAL A 63 -5.89 -8.28 6.54
C VAL A 63 -5.17 -7.35 5.57
N ASN A 64 -3.95 -7.74 5.15
CA ASN A 64 -3.13 -6.98 4.22
C ASN A 64 -2.74 -7.84 3.03
N ALA A 65 -2.59 -7.21 1.88
CA ALA A 65 -2.08 -7.79 0.66
C ALA A 65 -1.31 -6.75 -0.16
N ALA A 66 -0.56 -7.20 -1.15
CA ALA A 66 0.05 -6.35 -2.16
C ALA A 66 -0.24 -6.87 -3.55
N ILE A 67 -0.35 -5.97 -4.52
CA ILE A 67 -0.49 -6.30 -5.94
C ILE A 67 0.53 -5.55 -6.77
N LEU A 68 0.97 -6.20 -7.86
CA LEU A 68 1.67 -5.57 -8.96
C LEU A 68 0.69 -5.40 -10.11
N ILE A 69 0.49 -4.18 -10.54
CA ILE A 69 -0.35 -3.82 -11.69
C ILE A 69 0.48 -3.24 -12.83
N ARG A 70 -0.15 -3.11 -13.99
CA ARG A 70 0.33 -2.29 -15.10
C ARG A 70 -0.66 -1.16 -15.37
N SER A 71 -0.17 0.08 -15.46
CA SER A 71 -1.01 1.24 -15.71
C SER A 71 -0.46 2.12 -16.83
N HIS A 72 -1.36 2.72 -17.59
CA HIS A 72 -1.08 3.81 -18.53
C HIS A 72 -1.52 5.17 -17.97
N LEU A 73 -2.20 5.18 -16.82
CA LEU A 73 -2.64 6.39 -16.13
C LEU A 73 -1.44 7.10 -15.51
N GLU A 74 -1.48 8.42 -15.47
CA GLU A 74 -0.53 9.18 -14.67
C GLU A 74 -0.71 8.88 -13.16
N PRO A 75 0.32 9.07 -12.32
CA PRO A 75 0.26 8.71 -10.89
C PRO A 75 -0.94 9.31 -10.15
N LYS A 76 -1.31 10.57 -10.45
CA LYS A 76 -2.46 11.25 -9.82
C LYS A 76 -3.79 10.62 -10.23
N ASP A 77 -3.92 10.27 -11.51
CA ASP A 77 -5.14 9.67 -12.04
C ASP A 77 -5.29 8.23 -11.50
N LEU A 78 -4.19 7.48 -11.42
CA LEU A 78 -4.19 6.17 -10.78
C LEU A 78 -4.61 6.27 -9.31
N LEU A 79 -4.06 7.24 -8.56
CA LEU A 79 -4.47 7.49 -7.17
C LEU A 79 -5.96 7.83 -7.06
N SER A 80 -6.50 8.60 -8.00
CA SER A 80 -7.94 8.91 -8.06
C SER A 80 -8.78 7.65 -8.25
N VAL A 81 -8.35 6.73 -9.14
CA VAL A 81 -9.02 5.42 -9.31
C VAL A 81 -8.98 4.60 -8.01
N LEU A 82 -7.83 4.56 -7.31
CA LEU A 82 -7.73 3.87 -6.02
C LEU A 82 -8.73 4.44 -5.01
N HIS A 83 -8.84 5.77 -4.90
CA HIS A 83 -9.81 6.43 -4.02
C HIS A 83 -11.27 6.14 -4.42
N GLU A 84 -11.59 6.05 -5.72
CA GLU A 84 -12.92 5.66 -6.18
C GLU A 84 -13.25 4.22 -5.78
N VAL A 85 -12.29 3.29 -5.91
CA VAL A 85 -12.47 1.90 -5.47
C VAL A 85 -12.70 1.84 -3.96
N GLU A 86 -11.96 2.60 -3.15
CA GLU A 86 -12.20 2.71 -1.72
C GLU A 86 -13.60 3.22 -1.40
N GLN A 87 -14.04 4.29 -2.06
CA GLN A 87 -15.39 4.87 -1.86
C GLN A 87 -16.50 3.89 -2.21
N LYS A 88 -16.38 3.15 -3.30
CA LYS A 88 -17.35 2.11 -3.70
C LYS A 88 -17.42 0.95 -2.70
N ASN A 89 -16.34 0.69 -1.97
CA ASN A 89 -16.27 -0.30 -0.90
C ASN A 89 -16.52 0.32 0.50
N ALA A 90 -17.36 1.38 0.53
CA ALA A 90 -17.86 2.03 1.74
C ALA A 90 -16.81 2.60 2.69
N ARG A 91 -15.67 3.06 2.17
CA ARG A 91 -14.72 3.79 2.99
C ARG A 91 -15.33 5.14 3.45
N ILE A 92 -15.72 5.21 4.72
CA ILE A 92 -16.05 6.47 5.39
C ILE A 92 -14.79 6.95 6.12
N ARG A 93 -14.13 7.99 5.61
CA ARG A 93 -13.03 8.67 6.31
C ARG A 93 -13.58 9.47 7.47
N LYS A 94 -13.59 8.92 8.69
CA LYS A 94 -13.99 9.65 9.90
C LYS A 94 -12.80 10.35 10.56
N GLU A 95 -11.70 9.61 10.74
CA GLU A 95 -10.48 10.10 11.38
C GLU A 95 -9.25 9.40 10.83
N ARG A 96 -8.07 10.01 11.04
CA ARG A 96 -6.79 9.39 10.74
C ARG A 96 -6.54 8.24 11.71
N TRP A 97 -6.07 7.09 11.22
CA TRP A 97 -5.84 5.85 12.00
C TRP A 97 -7.10 5.13 12.52
N SER A 98 -8.30 5.58 12.12
CA SER A 98 -9.52 4.84 12.45
C SER A 98 -9.58 3.50 11.68
N PRO A 99 -10.31 2.50 12.23
CA PRO A 99 -10.61 1.26 11.52
C PRO A 99 -11.21 1.53 10.14
N ARG A 100 -10.88 0.68 9.15
CA ARG A 100 -11.22 0.93 7.74
C ARG A 100 -11.78 -0.31 7.07
N THR A 101 -12.84 -0.10 6.31
CA THR A 101 -13.39 -1.16 5.44
C THR A 101 -12.39 -1.52 4.33
N LEU A 102 -11.69 -0.52 3.77
CA LEU A 102 -10.67 -0.70 2.74
C LEU A 102 -9.67 0.47 2.74
N ASP A 103 -8.39 0.17 2.53
CA ASP A 103 -7.29 1.13 2.38
C ASP A 103 -6.40 0.71 1.21
N LEU A 104 -6.20 1.60 0.24
CA LEU A 104 -5.38 1.35 -0.95
C LEU A 104 -4.28 2.40 -1.05
N ASP A 105 -3.03 2.01 -0.82
CA ASP A 105 -1.87 2.90 -0.94
C ASP A 105 -1.10 2.62 -2.24
N LEU A 106 -0.86 3.64 -3.06
CA LEU A 106 0.08 3.57 -4.19
C LEU A 106 1.51 3.61 -3.64
N LEU A 107 2.20 2.47 -3.69
CA LEU A 107 3.55 2.29 -3.12
C LEU A 107 4.65 2.77 -4.06
N SER A 108 4.54 2.42 -5.35
CA SER A 108 5.50 2.83 -6.39
C SER A 108 4.83 2.97 -7.75
N TYR A 109 5.47 3.77 -8.61
CA TYR A 109 5.09 3.96 -10.00
C TYR A 109 6.34 3.85 -10.87
N GLY A 110 6.67 2.63 -11.30
CA GLY A 110 7.99 2.34 -11.86
C GLY A 110 9.08 2.77 -10.88
N ASP A 111 10.07 3.49 -11.40
CA ASP A 111 11.18 4.06 -10.63
C ASP A 111 11.00 5.56 -10.33
N ALA A 112 9.77 6.08 -10.49
CA ALA A 112 9.50 7.50 -10.32
C ALA A 112 9.69 7.95 -8.87
N VAL A 113 10.41 9.07 -8.71
CA VAL A 113 10.53 9.81 -7.43
C VAL A 113 9.73 11.10 -7.58
N ARG A 114 8.70 11.27 -6.76
CA ARG A 114 7.77 12.42 -6.82
C ARG A 114 7.52 13.03 -5.44
N PRO A 115 7.38 14.34 -5.33
CA PRO A 115 7.68 15.34 -6.37
C PRO A 115 9.19 15.42 -6.65
N ASN A 116 10.03 15.15 -5.64
CA ASN A 116 11.49 15.09 -5.71
C ASN A 116 12.07 14.33 -4.51
N ILE A 117 13.39 14.10 -4.51
CA ILE A 117 14.08 13.32 -3.47
C ILE A 117 14.05 14.02 -2.10
N ASN A 118 14.10 15.37 -2.04
CA ASN A 118 14.10 16.12 -0.78
C ASN A 118 12.76 15.94 -0.05
N GLU A 119 11.65 16.02 -0.77
CA GLU A 119 10.31 15.76 -0.22
C GLU A 119 10.16 14.31 0.25
N PHE A 120 10.67 13.36 -0.53
CA PHE A 120 10.68 11.96 -0.11
C PHE A 120 11.46 11.80 1.21
N SER A 121 12.70 12.31 1.29
CA SER A 121 13.54 12.19 2.49
C SER A 121 12.88 12.84 3.71
N TYR A 122 12.35 14.07 3.53
CA TYR A 122 11.62 14.76 4.61
C TYR A 122 10.48 13.90 5.19
N TRP A 123 9.59 13.35 4.34
CA TRP A 123 8.46 12.55 4.79
C TRP A 123 8.85 11.15 5.28
N SER A 124 9.97 10.61 4.77
CA SER A 124 10.51 9.31 5.17
C SER A 124 11.13 9.36 6.57
N GLU A 125 11.81 10.46 6.92
CA GLU A 125 12.54 10.65 8.17
C GLU A 125 11.69 11.32 9.27
N LEU A 126 10.42 11.64 8.97
CA LEU A 126 9.55 12.34 9.91
C LEU A 126 9.36 11.52 11.21
N PRO A 127 9.59 12.09 12.40
CA PRO A 127 9.36 11.41 13.67
C PRO A 127 7.93 10.91 13.82
N LEU A 128 7.73 9.78 14.51
CA LEU A 128 6.41 9.13 14.66
C LEU A 128 5.32 10.10 15.17
N GLU A 129 5.64 10.94 16.14
CA GLU A 129 4.69 11.93 16.70
C GLU A 129 4.16 12.91 15.64
N ARG A 130 5.04 13.33 14.73
CA ARG A 130 4.65 14.18 13.60
C ARG A 130 3.92 13.39 12.52
N GLN A 131 4.35 12.15 12.26
CA GLN A 131 3.66 11.26 11.34
C GLN A 131 2.19 11.02 11.72
N LEU A 132 1.89 11.02 13.01
CA LEU A 132 0.52 10.86 13.51
C LEU A 132 -0.37 12.09 13.23
N LYS A 133 0.23 13.28 13.08
CA LYS A 133 -0.48 14.56 12.95
C LYS A 133 -0.44 15.14 11.53
N GLU A 134 0.63 14.87 10.79
CA GLU A 134 0.91 15.49 9.50
C GLU A 134 0.76 14.51 8.33
N ALA A 135 0.26 14.99 7.21
CA ALA A 135 0.20 14.27 5.96
C ALA A 135 0.72 15.15 4.82
N PRO A 136 1.40 14.57 3.80
CA PRO A 136 1.81 15.33 2.64
C PRO A 136 0.59 15.90 1.91
N GLY A 137 0.68 17.14 1.46
CA GLY A 137 -0.34 17.79 0.64
C GLY A 137 -0.31 17.32 -0.84
N THR A 138 0.70 16.54 -1.20
CA THR A 138 0.91 16.01 -2.56
C THR A 138 1.28 14.53 -2.52
N LEU A 139 1.08 13.84 -3.63
CA LEU A 139 1.50 12.44 -3.77
C LEU A 139 3.03 12.34 -3.70
N ILE A 140 3.53 11.56 -2.72
CA ILE A 140 4.94 11.21 -2.58
C ILE A 140 5.17 9.80 -3.10
N LEU A 141 6.10 9.64 -4.03
CA LEU A 141 6.50 8.35 -4.59
C LEU A 141 8.04 8.20 -4.57
N PRO A 142 8.53 7.02 -4.23
CA PRO A 142 7.81 5.89 -3.62
C PRO A 142 7.08 6.31 -2.34
N HIS A 143 6.13 5.51 -1.87
CA HIS A 143 5.45 5.81 -0.61
C HIS A 143 6.50 5.94 0.52
N PRO A 144 6.59 7.09 1.23
CA PRO A 144 7.78 7.43 2.03
C PRO A 144 8.04 6.48 3.21
N ARG A 145 7.06 5.70 3.62
CA ARG A 145 7.16 4.74 4.73
C ARG A 145 7.07 3.28 4.31
N LEU A 146 7.15 2.99 3.02
CA LEU A 146 7.09 1.63 2.50
C LEU A 146 8.14 0.72 3.19
N HIS A 147 9.36 1.20 3.30
CA HIS A 147 10.52 0.46 3.81
C HIS A 147 10.50 0.21 5.34
N GLN A 148 9.60 0.86 6.07
CA GLN A 148 9.48 0.77 7.53
C GLN A 148 8.26 -0.05 7.97
N ARG A 149 7.44 -0.55 7.03
CA ARG A 149 6.15 -1.16 7.35
C ARG A 149 6.16 -2.65 7.08
N ALA A 150 6.19 -3.43 8.12
CA ALA A 150 6.17 -4.88 8.06
C ALA A 150 4.96 -5.40 7.26
N PHE A 151 3.76 -4.85 7.48
CA PHE A 151 2.53 -5.23 6.80
C PHE A 151 2.50 -4.89 5.30
N VAL A 152 3.42 -4.06 4.82
CA VAL A 152 3.67 -3.78 3.40
C VAL A 152 4.74 -4.71 2.86
N LEU A 153 5.89 -4.82 3.57
CA LEU A 153 7.04 -5.58 3.12
C LEU A 153 6.77 -7.09 3.07
N GLY A 154 6.00 -7.64 4.03
CA GLY A 154 5.62 -9.04 4.02
C GLY A 154 4.90 -9.46 2.73
N PRO A 155 3.78 -8.82 2.35
CA PRO A 155 3.14 -9.06 1.07
C PRO A 155 4.02 -8.80 -0.16
N LEU A 156 4.88 -7.76 -0.15
CA LEU A 156 5.79 -7.48 -1.26
C LEU A 156 6.86 -8.58 -1.44
N MET A 157 7.28 -9.26 -0.37
CA MET A 157 8.18 -10.41 -0.45
C MET A 157 7.63 -11.54 -1.32
N ASP A 158 6.30 -11.75 -1.33
CA ASP A 158 5.67 -12.77 -2.16
C ASP A 158 5.73 -12.47 -3.67
N ILE A 159 5.69 -11.20 -4.04
CA ILE A 159 5.46 -10.80 -5.43
C ILE A 159 6.65 -10.13 -6.12
N VAL A 160 7.46 -9.38 -5.38
CA VAL A 160 8.58 -8.59 -5.92
C VAL A 160 9.77 -8.51 -4.96
N PRO A 161 10.32 -9.63 -4.44
CA PRO A 161 11.40 -9.61 -3.45
C PRO A 161 12.65 -8.87 -3.93
N ASP A 162 12.91 -8.88 -5.23
CA ASP A 162 14.10 -8.28 -5.85
C ASP A 162 13.84 -6.85 -6.40
N TRP A 163 12.63 -6.29 -6.22
CA TRP A 163 12.38 -4.90 -6.60
C TRP A 163 13.24 -3.97 -5.75
N VAL A 164 14.02 -3.11 -6.40
CA VAL A 164 14.93 -2.15 -5.76
C VAL A 164 14.20 -0.82 -5.57
N HIS A 165 14.24 -0.31 -4.36
CA HIS A 165 13.66 0.99 -4.01
C HIS A 165 14.48 2.12 -4.68
N PRO A 166 13.88 2.99 -5.53
CA PRO A 166 14.63 3.91 -6.38
C PRO A 166 15.45 4.97 -5.62
N VAL A 167 15.09 5.26 -4.36
CA VAL A 167 15.84 6.22 -3.52
C VAL A 167 16.82 5.50 -2.60
N LEU A 168 16.38 4.45 -1.91
CA LEU A 168 17.19 3.75 -0.91
C LEU A 168 18.20 2.78 -1.53
N GLN A 169 18.03 2.42 -2.81
CA GLN A 169 18.90 1.49 -3.56
C GLN A 169 19.06 0.12 -2.88
N ILE A 170 18.04 -0.33 -2.14
CA ILE A 170 17.96 -1.64 -1.53
C ILE A 170 16.69 -2.36 -1.97
N SER A 171 16.75 -3.68 -2.05
CA SER A 171 15.62 -4.53 -2.46
C SER A 171 14.55 -4.68 -1.37
N VAL A 172 13.35 -5.14 -1.76
CA VAL A 172 12.29 -5.51 -0.80
C VAL A 172 12.82 -6.54 0.21
N LYS A 173 13.59 -7.51 -0.25
CA LYS A 173 14.22 -8.54 0.59
C LYS A 173 15.16 -7.94 1.63
N GLU A 174 15.99 -6.96 1.24
CA GLU A 174 16.90 -6.28 2.15
C GLU A 174 16.13 -5.38 3.13
N MET A 175 15.12 -4.65 2.67
CA MET A 175 14.24 -3.86 3.56
C MET A 175 13.54 -4.78 4.59
N TYR A 176 12.99 -5.91 4.14
CA TYR A 176 12.35 -6.89 5.03
C TYR A 176 13.34 -7.48 6.06
N ALA A 177 14.59 -7.73 5.67
CA ALA A 177 15.63 -8.24 6.56
C ALA A 177 16.03 -7.22 7.64
N GLN A 178 15.86 -5.91 7.40
CA GLN A 178 16.11 -4.84 8.36
C GLN A 178 15.02 -4.69 9.44
N LEU A 179 13.83 -5.27 9.22
CA LEU A 179 12.80 -5.31 10.25
C LEU A 179 13.28 -6.12 11.46
N SER A 180 12.88 -5.70 12.66
CA SER A 180 13.14 -6.46 13.87
C SER A 180 12.47 -7.86 13.82
N PRO A 181 12.98 -8.86 14.55
CA PRO A 181 12.34 -10.17 14.64
C PRO A 181 10.87 -10.06 15.05
N LYS A 182 10.56 -9.20 16.01
CA LYS A 182 9.19 -8.96 16.49
C LYS A 182 8.26 -8.48 15.38
N GLU A 183 8.68 -7.48 14.58
CA GLU A 183 7.87 -6.96 13.48
C GLU A 183 7.63 -8.04 12.40
N ARG A 184 8.60 -8.91 12.14
CA ARG A 184 8.44 -10.03 11.20
C ARG A 184 7.48 -11.11 11.72
N GLU A 185 7.49 -11.40 13.02
CA GLU A 185 6.59 -12.37 13.66
C GLU A 185 5.13 -11.89 13.71
N GLU A 186 4.90 -10.58 13.69
CA GLU A 186 3.55 -9.99 13.66
C GLU A 186 2.84 -10.18 12.31
N ILE A 187 3.58 -10.53 11.25
CA ILE A 187 3.02 -10.75 9.92
C ILE A 187 2.75 -12.24 9.72
N ARG A 188 1.50 -12.64 9.76
CA ARG A 188 1.09 -14.03 9.63
C ARG A 188 0.33 -14.24 8.33
N PRO A 189 0.80 -15.09 7.40
CA PRO A 189 0.01 -15.46 6.24
C PRO A 189 -1.27 -16.19 6.68
N PHE A 190 -2.36 -15.97 5.90
CA PHE A 190 -3.61 -16.71 6.03
C PHE A 190 -3.45 -18.14 5.54
#